data_beae81932d0c2848dec69311a0df1e6d
#
_entry.id   beae81932d0c2848dec69311a0df1e6d
#
_cell.length_a   1.000
_cell.length_b   1.000
_cell.length_c   1.000
_cell.angle_alpha   90.00
_cell.angle_beta   90.00
_cell.angle_gamma   90.00
#
_symmetry.space_group_name_H-M   'P 1'
#
loop_
_entity.id
_entity.type
_entity.pdbx_description
1 polymer ?
#
loop_
_entity_poly.entity_id
_entity_poly.type
_entity_poly.pdbx_seq_one_letter_code
_entity_poly.pdbx_strand_id
1 'polypeptide(L)'
;MRAKTSIVFTGDIGFDRYMDQKWEDENLFSQGVLEFFHSADHVCLNVEGAVTDTNDAAGEFVHSMSGQVVKPFRKLHADIWSIGNNHIMDAGEAGVASTMQIAKEQGSDTFGAGRNLEEASRPLYIDEAGGIGIIGVSYMVGCVPATETTAGVLRWDDLETIQARIREIKAKYRWCVVAAHGGEEFSAMPLPYTRDKYMQYLQMGADVVVGHHPHVPENYEQFPDGKMIFYSLGNFIFDTNYQRAHIYTDTGVLLKLIFTRDKLDFEATGIQIIRGEEHIDLAPLPDIFTNIPAEEYALLAPLNAKAFLEEDKRTMRYLEPEQFLNCTDEDWVQYFTQHISDYYSPYAHMDYGVIYPLAQKAADNTWQQSKLEKVKAYLQKQL
;
A
#
# COMPACT_ATOMS: atom_id res chain seq x y z
N MET A 1 4.80 -7.71 -30.44
CA MET A 1 4.23 -7.17 -29.19
C MET A 1 2.82 -7.71 -29.02
N ARG A 2 2.49 -8.26 -27.87
CA ARG A 2 1.12 -8.72 -27.56
C ARG A 2 0.17 -7.51 -27.55
N ALA A 3 -1.05 -7.69 -28.07
CA ALA A 3 -2.05 -6.61 -28.12
C ALA A 3 -2.72 -6.36 -26.77
N LYS A 4 -2.63 -7.33 -25.85
CA LYS A 4 -3.18 -7.32 -24.49
C LYS A 4 -2.14 -7.93 -23.55
N THR A 5 -2.05 -7.38 -22.34
CA THR A 5 -1.27 -7.96 -21.23
C THR A 5 -1.97 -7.64 -19.89
N SER A 6 -1.66 -8.42 -18.89
CA SER A 6 -2.24 -8.29 -17.55
C SER A 6 -1.16 -8.39 -16.48
N ILE A 7 -1.33 -7.61 -15.41
CA ILE A 7 -0.42 -7.57 -14.26
C ILE A 7 -1.26 -7.76 -12.99
N VAL A 8 -0.96 -8.79 -12.19
CA VAL A 8 -1.52 -8.91 -10.84
C VAL A 8 -0.66 -8.11 -9.86
N PHE A 9 -1.28 -7.28 -9.07
CA PHE A 9 -0.70 -6.59 -7.91
C PHE A 9 -1.22 -7.23 -6.63
N THR A 10 -0.34 -7.39 -5.64
CA THR A 10 -0.68 -7.89 -4.30
C THR A 10 -0.78 -6.76 -3.31
N GLY A 11 -1.41 -7.01 -2.17
CA GLY A 11 -1.20 -6.24 -0.94
C GLY A 11 0.21 -6.44 -0.36
N ASP A 12 0.40 -5.97 0.87
CA ASP A 12 1.70 -5.93 1.55
C ASP A 12 2.21 -7.34 1.88
N ILE A 13 3.51 -7.56 1.70
CA ILE A 13 4.18 -8.83 1.95
C ILE A 13 5.33 -8.63 2.94
N GLY A 14 5.23 -9.28 4.10
CA GLY A 14 6.28 -9.43 5.10
C GLY A 14 6.19 -10.81 5.75
N PHE A 15 7.30 -11.54 5.76
CA PHE A 15 7.38 -12.85 6.42
C PHE A 15 7.88 -12.72 7.86
N ASP A 16 7.18 -11.90 8.64
CA ASP A 16 7.48 -11.65 10.04
C ASP A 16 6.55 -12.43 10.97
N ARG A 17 7.00 -12.68 12.20
CA ARG A 17 6.22 -13.22 13.31
C ARG A 17 5.45 -14.50 12.93
N TYR A 18 4.14 -14.39 12.71
CA TYR A 18 3.29 -15.55 12.41
C TYR A 18 3.53 -16.11 11.01
N MET A 19 4.09 -15.30 10.11
CA MET A 19 4.48 -15.73 8.77
C MET A 19 5.94 -16.19 8.68
N ASP A 20 6.73 -16.08 9.77
CA ASP A 20 8.11 -16.56 9.80
C ASP A 20 8.17 -18.06 9.43
N GLN A 21 9.11 -18.41 8.57
CA GLN A 21 9.33 -19.74 8.00
C GLN A 21 8.15 -20.36 7.22
N LYS A 22 7.02 -19.60 7.04
CA LYS A 22 5.91 -20.06 6.18
C LYS A 22 6.30 -20.19 4.71
N TRP A 23 7.46 -19.64 4.30
CA TRP A 23 8.02 -19.90 2.98
C TRP A 23 8.34 -21.39 2.74
N GLU A 24 8.42 -22.24 3.77
CA GLU A 24 8.58 -23.70 3.64
C GLU A 24 7.24 -24.42 3.53
N ASP A 25 6.12 -23.77 3.77
CA ASP A 25 4.79 -24.40 3.74
C ASP A 25 4.32 -24.58 2.29
N GLU A 26 4.16 -25.85 1.89
CA GLU A 26 3.64 -26.17 0.57
C GLU A 26 2.19 -25.72 0.37
N ASN A 27 1.43 -25.54 1.45
CA ASN A 27 0.01 -25.17 1.45
C ASN A 27 -0.21 -23.71 1.85
N LEU A 28 0.82 -22.87 1.82
CA LEU A 28 0.68 -21.45 2.15
C LEU A 28 -0.43 -20.76 1.34
N PHE A 29 -0.67 -21.18 0.12
CA PHE A 29 -1.70 -20.65 -0.77
C PHE A 29 -2.70 -21.71 -1.15
N SER A 30 -4.00 -21.34 -1.13
CA SER A 30 -5.04 -22.19 -1.70
C SER A 30 -4.87 -22.32 -3.22
N GLN A 31 -5.47 -23.37 -3.79
CA GLN A 31 -5.47 -23.58 -5.23
C GLN A 31 -6.10 -22.39 -5.99
N GLY A 32 -7.16 -21.79 -5.44
CA GLY A 32 -7.83 -20.62 -6.05
C GLY A 32 -6.92 -19.40 -6.12
N VAL A 33 -6.11 -19.15 -5.09
CA VAL A 33 -5.10 -18.09 -5.09
C VAL A 33 -4.09 -18.33 -6.20
N LEU A 34 -3.51 -19.53 -6.29
CA LEU A 34 -2.54 -19.88 -7.33
C LEU A 34 -3.13 -19.72 -8.75
N GLU A 35 -4.36 -20.17 -8.97
CA GLU A 35 -5.04 -20.03 -10.27
C GLU A 35 -5.25 -18.58 -10.67
N PHE A 36 -5.57 -17.69 -9.71
CA PHE A 36 -5.70 -16.28 -9.99
C PHE A 36 -4.37 -15.68 -10.48
N PHE A 37 -3.26 -15.98 -9.80
CA PHE A 37 -1.93 -15.52 -10.20
C PHE A 37 -1.52 -16.07 -11.57
N HIS A 38 -1.69 -17.38 -11.79
CA HIS A 38 -1.31 -18.03 -13.04
C HIS A 38 -2.17 -17.60 -14.24
N SER A 39 -3.28 -16.89 -14.01
CA SER A 39 -4.13 -16.33 -15.06
C SER A 39 -3.61 -15.01 -15.63
N ALA A 40 -2.54 -14.45 -15.06
CA ALA A 40 -1.94 -13.18 -15.50
C ALA A 40 -0.66 -13.40 -16.32
N ASP A 41 -0.28 -12.38 -17.10
CA ASP A 41 0.97 -12.40 -17.88
C ASP A 41 2.16 -12.01 -17.00
N HIS A 42 1.95 -11.12 -16.01
CA HIS A 42 2.93 -10.63 -15.05
C HIS A 42 2.37 -10.62 -13.63
N VAL A 43 3.25 -10.73 -12.64
CA VAL A 43 2.93 -10.67 -11.23
C VAL A 43 3.85 -9.70 -10.52
N CYS A 44 3.28 -8.62 -9.99
CA CYS A 44 3.96 -7.60 -9.20
C CYS A 44 3.64 -7.79 -7.72
N LEU A 45 4.64 -8.19 -6.94
CA LEU A 45 4.56 -8.32 -5.50
C LEU A 45 4.96 -6.98 -4.83
N ASN A 46 4.22 -6.53 -3.82
CA ASN A 46 4.68 -5.46 -2.94
C ASN A 46 5.48 -6.07 -1.78
N VAL A 47 6.81 -6.09 -1.93
CA VAL A 47 7.76 -6.71 -0.99
C VAL A 47 8.14 -5.68 0.07
N GLU A 48 7.47 -5.71 1.22
CA GLU A 48 7.65 -4.74 2.28
C GLU A 48 8.76 -5.17 3.24
N GLY A 49 9.87 -4.44 3.18
CA GLY A 49 11.11 -4.76 3.88
C GLY A 49 12.20 -5.36 2.97
N ALA A 50 13.38 -5.54 3.54
CA ALA A 50 14.52 -6.07 2.81
C ALA A 50 14.50 -7.60 2.76
N VAL A 51 14.86 -8.17 1.60
CA VAL A 51 15.13 -9.61 1.46
C VAL A 51 16.63 -9.84 1.61
N THR A 52 17.05 -10.40 2.75
CA THR A 52 18.44 -10.61 3.06
C THR A 52 18.64 -11.73 4.08
N ASP A 53 19.73 -12.49 3.95
CA ASP A 53 20.14 -13.49 4.93
C ASP A 53 21.15 -12.92 5.95
N THR A 54 21.58 -11.67 5.79
CA THR A 54 22.42 -10.95 6.74
C THR A 54 21.55 -10.09 7.64
N ASN A 55 21.44 -10.45 8.89
CA ASN A 55 20.59 -9.74 9.85
C ASN A 55 21.44 -8.74 10.66
N ASP A 56 21.78 -7.61 10.06
CA ASP A 56 22.39 -6.46 10.75
C ASP A 56 21.31 -5.47 11.27
N ALA A 57 20.04 -5.78 11.06
CA ALA A 57 18.93 -4.96 11.46
C ALA A 57 18.68 -5.08 12.97
N ALA A 58 18.76 -3.98 13.70
CA ALA A 58 18.48 -3.90 15.12
C ALA A 58 17.33 -2.92 15.37
N GLY A 59 16.20 -3.41 15.89
CA GLY A 59 15.07 -2.56 16.24
C GLY A 59 13.79 -3.35 16.49
N GLU A 60 12.80 -2.73 17.12
CA GLU A 60 11.52 -3.33 17.44
C GLU A 60 10.57 -3.38 16.22
N PHE A 61 10.77 -2.47 15.26
CA PHE A 61 9.94 -2.30 14.05
C PHE A 61 10.73 -2.57 12.76
N VAL A 62 11.61 -3.56 12.80
CA VAL A 62 12.44 -3.91 11.64
C VAL A 62 11.77 -5.03 10.86
N HIS A 63 11.54 -4.80 9.57
CA HIS A 63 11.06 -5.79 8.64
C HIS A 63 12.17 -6.23 7.69
N SER A 64 12.63 -7.47 7.88
CA SER A 64 13.54 -8.12 6.95
C SER A 64 13.17 -9.58 6.78
N MET A 65 13.31 -10.09 5.57
CA MET A 65 12.91 -11.44 5.19
C MET A 65 14.12 -12.24 4.73
N SER A 66 14.15 -13.54 5.06
CA SER A 66 15.13 -14.47 4.51
C SER A 66 15.03 -14.56 2.98
N GLY A 67 16.15 -14.82 2.30
CA GLY A 67 16.18 -15.16 0.87
C GLY A 67 15.33 -16.38 0.50
N GLN A 68 14.88 -17.18 1.48
CA GLN A 68 13.98 -18.33 1.25
C GLN A 68 12.58 -17.93 0.77
N VAL A 69 12.17 -16.67 0.95
CA VAL A 69 10.86 -16.16 0.45
C VAL A 69 10.71 -16.27 -1.07
N VAL A 70 11.81 -16.47 -1.80
CA VAL A 70 11.77 -16.77 -3.24
C VAL A 70 11.00 -18.03 -3.57
N LYS A 71 10.85 -18.99 -2.62
CA LYS A 71 10.07 -20.23 -2.83
C LYS A 71 8.59 -19.94 -3.09
N PRO A 72 7.84 -19.28 -2.18
CA PRO A 72 6.48 -18.87 -2.44
C PRO A 72 6.36 -17.88 -3.61
N PHE A 73 7.31 -16.98 -3.80
CA PHE A 73 7.27 -16.02 -4.92
C PHE A 73 7.32 -16.72 -6.28
N ARG A 74 8.12 -17.80 -6.40
CA ARG A 74 8.13 -18.64 -7.61
C ARG A 74 6.80 -19.38 -7.83
N LYS A 75 6.14 -19.86 -6.76
CA LYS A 75 4.82 -20.51 -6.88
C LYS A 75 3.78 -19.52 -7.44
N LEU A 76 3.91 -18.24 -7.14
CA LEU A 76 3.06 -17.17 -7.65
C LEU A 76 3.44 -16.72 -9.08
N HIS A 77 4.55 -17.22 -9.65
CA HIS A 77 5.14 -16.75 -10.91
C HIS A 77 5.54 -15.25 -10.87
N ALA A 78 5.98 -14.77 -9.70
CA ALA A 78 6.35 -13.36 -9.51
C ALA A 78 7.60 -13.02 -10.34
N ASP A 79 7.44 -12.06 -11.23
CA ASP A 79 8.49 -11.56 -12.12
C ASP A 79 8.81 -10.08 -11.88
N ILE A 80 8.02 -9.39 -11.02
CA ILE A 80 8.19 -7.98 -10.67
C ILE A 80 8.05 -7.82 -9.15
N TRP A 81 9.01 -7.10 -8.53
CA TRP A 81 8.96 -6.75 -7.12
C TRP A 81 8.95 -5.23 -6.95
N SER A 82 7.85 -4.69 -6.41
CA SER A 82 7.80 -3.34 -5.85
C SER A 82 8.55 -3.36 -4.52
N ILE A 83 9.66 -2.64 -4.43
CA ILE A 83 10.49 -2.57 -3.23
C ILE A 83 10.60 -1.14 -2.66
N GLY A 84 9.82 -0.20 -3.20
CA GLY A 84 9.75 1.18 -2.73
C GLY A 84 8.79 1.30 -1.55
N ASN A 85 9.26 1.03 -0.33
CA ASN A 85 8.48 1.11 0.91
C ASN A 85 9.32 1.67 2.06
N ASN A 86 8.67 1.97 3.19
CA ASN A 86 9.30 2.55 4.38
C ASN A 86 10.26 1.59 5.08
N HIS A 87 10.18 0.28 4.84
CA HIS A 87 10.99 -0.76 5.49
C HIS A 87 12.14 -1.31 4.66
N ILE A 88 12.27 -0.92 3.38
CA ILE A 88 13.35 -1.45 2.52
C ILE A 88 14.76 -1.13 3.04
N MET A 89 14.90 -0.05 3.82
CA MET A 89 16.16 0.38 4.41
C MET A 89 16.40 -0.13 5.84
N ASP A 90 15.53 -0.96 6.41
CA ASP A 90 15.67 -1.49 7.76
C ASP A 90 16.93 -2.36 7.95
N ALA A 91 17.40 -2.98 6.87
CA ALA A 91 18.69 -3.67 6.80
C ALA A 91 19.79 -2.83 6.11
N GLY A 92 19.60 -1.49 6.04
CA GLY A 92 20.55 -0.56 5.45
C GLY A 92 20.74 -0.73 3.93
N GLU A 93 21.78 -0.09 3.40
CA GLU A 93 22.12 -0.17 1.97
C GLU A 93 22.45 -1.60 1.50
N ALA A 94 23.01 -2.42 2.40
CA ALA A 94 23.27 -3.84 2.13
C ALA A 94 21.98 -4.62 1.91
N GLY A 95 20.91 -4.31 2.67
CA GLY A 95 19.58 -4.90 2.50
C GLY A 95 18.97 -4.58 1.15
N VAL A 96 19.04 -3.32 0.71
CA VAL A 96 18.57 -2.91 -0.63
C VAL A 96 19.33 -3.66 -1.71
N ALA A 97 20.67 -3.70 -1.63
CA ALA A 97 21.51 -4.38 -2.59
C ALA A 97 21.24 -5.90 -2.65
N SER A 98 21.07 -6.53 -1.48
CA SER A 98 20.69 -7.95 -1.35
C SER A 98 19.35 -8.24 -2.01
N THR A 99 18.32 -7.44 -1.71
CA THR A 99 16.96 -7.59 -2.27
C THR A 99 17.01 -7.52 -3.81
N MET A 100 17.66 -6.51 -4.36
CA MET A 100 17.80 -6.36 -5.81
C MET A 100 18.58 -7.53 -6.45
N GLN A 101 19.63 -8.01 -5.78
CA GLN A 101 20.43 -9.14 -6.27
C GLN A 101 19.64 -10.44 -6.25
N ILE A 102 18.92 -10.74 -5.16
CA ILE A 102 18.08 -11.94 -5.01
C ILE A 102 16.96 -11.93 -6.06
N ALA A 103 16.27 -10.79 -6.24
CA ALA A 103 15.25 -10.66 -7.29
C ALA A 103 15.82 -10.97 -8.67
N LYS A 104 16.96 -10.37 -9.01
CA LYS A 104 17.64 -10.59 -10.29
C LYS A 104 18.04 -12.06 -10.51
N GLU A 105 18.52 -12.74 -9.48
CA GLU A 105 18.87 -14.17 -9.53
C GLU A 105 17.65 -15.06 -9.76
N GLN A 106 16.47 -14.59 -9.39
CA GLN A 106 15.19 -15.24 -9.66
C GLN A 106 14.63 -14.93 -11.06
N GLY A 107 15.24 -13.99 -11.78
CA GLY A 107 14.73 -13.51 -13.07
C GLY A 107 13.63 -12.46 -12.89
N SER A 108 13.51 -11.85 -11.70
CA SER A 108 12.55 -10.80 -11.41
C SER A 108 13.19 -9.42 -11.50
N ASP A 109 12.42 -8.44 -11.96
CA ASP A 109 12.81 -7.03 -11.98
C ASP A 109 12.33 -6.32 -10.70
N THR A 110 13.05 -5.27 -10.28
CA THR A 110 12.71 -4.45 -9.10
C THR A 110 12.52 -3.00 -9.49
N PHE A 111 11.67 -2.27 -8.76
CA PHE A 111 11.49 -0.83 -8.90
C PHE A 111 11.10 -0.18 -7.55
N GLY A 112 11.26 1.15 -7.44
CA GLY A 112 10.82 1.97 -6.31
C GLY A 112 11.88 2.22 -5.24
N ALA A 113 12.96 1.42 -5.19
CA ALA A 113 14.15 1.68 -4.39
C ALA A 113 15.42 1.37 -5.21
N GLY A 114 16.55 1.86 -4.75
CA GLY A 114 17.82 1.66 -5.44
C GLY A 114 19.01 2.13 -4.63
N ARG A 115 20.23 1.94 -5.17
CA ARG A 115 21.49 2.35 -4.56
C ARG A 115 21.72 3.85 -4.61
N ASN A 116 20.90 4.57 -5.36
CA ASN A 116 20.87 6.02 -5.51
C ASN A 116 19.52 6.45 -6.10
N LEU A 117 19.26 7.76 -6.17
CA LEU A 117 18.01 8.32 -6.67
C LEU A 117 17.70 7.94 -8.13
N GLU A 118 18.73 7.84 -8.98
CA GLU A 118 18.54 7.43 -10.38
C GLU A 118 17.98 6.01 -10.47
N GLU A 119 18.51 5.07 -9.67
CA GLU A 119 17.99 3.70 -9.61
C GLU A 119 16.61 3.64 -8.94
N ALA A 120 16.43 4.32 -7.80
CA ALA A 120 15.17 4.33 -7.07
C ALA A 120 14.01 4.91 -7.89
N SER A 121 14.28 5.91 -8.72
CA SER A 121 13.27 6.56 -9.56
C SER A 121 13.11 5.95 -10.95
N ARG A 122 13.98 4.99 -11.33
CA ARG A 122 13.98 4.40 -12.68
C ARG A 122 12.67 3.66 -12.94
N PRO A 123 11.96 3.98 -14.05
CA PRO A 123 10.79 3.22 -14.43
C PRO A 123 11.14 1.78 -14.83
N LEU A 124 10.27 0.85 -14.47
CA LEU A 124 10.22 -0.48 -15.06
C LEU A 124 9.38 -0.42 -16.33
N TYR A 125 9.80 -1.11 -17.38
CA TYR A 125 9.13 -1.06 -18.68
C TYR A 125 8.68 -2.44 -19.16
N ILE A 126 7.43 -2.50 -19.64
CA ILE A 126 6.83 -3.68 -20.29
C ILE A 126 6.40 -3.25 -21.69
N ASP A 127 6.91 -3.89 -22.75
CA ASP A 127 6.70 -3.47 -24.15
C ASP A 127 5.36 -3.91 -24.76
N GLU A 128 4.53 -4.60 -23.99
CA GLU A 128 3.24 -5.15 -24.43
C GLU A 128 2.12 -4.10 -24.35
N ALA A 129 0.98 -4.34 -25.03
CA ALA A 129 -0.23 -3.50 -24.99
C ALA A 129 -0.02 -2.00 -25.31
N GLY A 130 0.98 -1.68 -26.10
CA GLY A 130 1.37 -0.29 -26.43
C GLY A 130 2.39 0.30 -25.47
N GLY A 131 2.90 -0.49 -24.56
CA GLY A 131 3.91 -0.15 -23.56
C GLY A 131 3.34 0.35 -22.24
N ILE A 132 3.92 -0.17 -21.15
CA ILE A 132 3.58 0.18 -19.78
C ILE A 132 4.86 0.59 -19.07
N GLY A 133 4.86 1.74 -18.43
CA GLY A 133 5.93 2.14 -17.50
C GLY A 133 5.38 2.16 -16.08
N ILE A 134 6.16 1.63 -15.15
CA ILE A 134 5.81 1.55 -13.72
C ILE A 134 6.86 2.27 -12.91
N ILE A 135 6.46 3.16 -12.01
CA ILE A 135 7.35 3.77 -11.00
C ILE A 135 6.82 3.46 -9.60
N GLY A 136 7.75 3.32 -8.64
CA GLY A 136 7.41 3.23 -7.22
C GLY A 136 7.69 4.54 -6.51
N VAL A 137 6.80 4.91 -5.59
CA VAL A 137 6.98 6.04 -4.69
C VAL A 137 6.68 5.62 -3.27
N SER A 138 7.43 6.13 -2.29
CA SER A 138 7.26 5.74 -0.90
C SER A 138 6.95 6.92 -0.01
N TYR A 139 6.14 6.64 1.01
CA TYR A 139 5.78 7.53 2.09
C TYR A 139 7.01 8.17 2.76
N MET A 140 6.85 9.35 3.32
CA MET A 140 7.99 10.10 3.85
C MET A 140 8.38 9.75 5.29
N VAL A 141 7.45 9.27 6.11
CA VAL A 141 7.73 8.90 7.50
C VAL A 141 8.24 7.47 7.56
N GLY A 142 9.36 7.28 8.27
CA GLY A 142 10.01 5.96 8.35
C GLY A 142 10.82 5.57 7.13
N CYS A 143 10.62 6.19 5.96
CA CYS A 143 11.42 5.87 4.79
C CYS A 143 12.72 6.69 4.72
N VAL A 144 13.77 6.08 4.18
CA VAL A 144 15.04 6.73 3.89
C VAL A 144 15.05 7.13 2.41
N PRO A 145 15.10 8.44 2.09
CA PRO A 145 15.13 8.87 0.70
C PRO A 145 16.47 8.52 0.05
N ALA A 146 16.43 8.06 -1.18
CA ALA A 146 17.62 7.95 -2.00
C ALA A 146 18.16 9.34 -2.34
N THR A 147 19.47 9.47 -2.41
CA THR A 147 20.18 10.66 -2.90
C THR A 147 20.97 10.33 -4.16
N GLU A 148 21.74 11.27 -4.68
CA GLU A 148 22.65 10.98 -5.81
C GLU A 148 23.65 9.85 -5.50
N THR A 149 24.00 9.64 -4.23
CA THR A 149 25.09 8.76 -3.79
C THR A 149 24.71 7.76 -2.69
N THR A 150 23.49 7.80 -2.14
CA THR A 150 23.05 6.91 -1.08
C THR A 150 21.79 6.14 -1.50
N ALA A 151 21.70 4.88 -1.03
CA ALA A 151 20.54 4.03 -1.26
C ALA A 151 19.29 4.54 -0.54
N GLY A 152 18.13 4.15 -1.07
CA GLY A 152 16.84 4.48 -0.50
C GLY A 152 15.72 4.41 -1.52
N VAL A 153 14.63 5.13 -1.26
CA VAL A 153 13.41 5.16 -2.07
C VAL A 153 13.23 6.50 -2.80
N LEU A 154 12.41 6.51 -3.84
CA LEU A 154 11.84 7.74 -4.38
C LEU A 154 10.71 8.19 -3.44
N ARG A 155 10.89 9.33 -2.76
CA ARG A 155 9.87 9.85 -1.86
C ARG A 155 8.63 10.32 -2.61
N TRP A 156 7.47 10.03 -2.06
CA TRP A 156 6.17 10.36 -2.66
C TRP A 156 5.87 11.87 -2.78
N ASP A 157 6.62 12.71 -2.09
CA ASP A 157 6.54 14.18 -2.14
C ASP A 157 7.64 14.83 -3.01
N ASP A 158 8.55 14.05 -3.60
CA ASP A 158 9.47 14.53 -4.63
C ASP A 158 8.73 14.66 -5.99
N LEU A 159 7.84 15.63 -6.03
CA LEU A 159 6.94 15.82 -7.17
C LEU A 159 7.69 16.19 -8.46
N GLU A 160 8.87 16.78 -8.37
CA GLU A 160 9.68 17.13 -9.53
C GLU A 160 10.22 15.86 -10.22
N THR A 161 10.85 14.98 -9.45
CA THR A 161 11.36 13.70 -9.98
C THR A 161 10.23 12.81 -10.47
N ILE A 162 9.14 12.69 -9.71
CA ILE A 162 7.97 11.90 -10.10
C ILE A 162 7.39 12.41 -11.43
N GLN A 163 7.19 13.73 -11.57
CA GLN A 163 6.68 14.31 -12.81
C GLN A 163 7.61 14.07 -13.99
N ALA A 164 8.94 14.17 -13.78
CA ALA A 164 9.92 13.90 -14.82
C ALA A 164 9.83 12.44 -15.30
N ARG A 165 9.71 11.48 -14.40
CA ARG A 165 9.58 10.05 -14.75
C ARG A 165 8.26 9.73 -15.42
N ILE A 166 7.15 10.30 -14.96
CA ILE A 166 5.84 10.15 -15.63
C ILE A 166 5.92 10.70 -17.08
N ARG A 167 6.53 11.87 -17.28
CA ARG A 167 6.71 12.43 -18.64
C ARG A 167 7.61 11.54 -19.50
N GLU A 168 8.69 10.99 -18.95
CA GLU A 168 9.58 10.05 -19.64
C GLU A 168 8.80 8.83 -20.14
N ILE A 169 7.98 8.22 -19.26
CA ILE A 169 7.12 7.08 -19.61
C ILE A 169 6.14 7.49 -20.73
N LYS A 170 5.37 8.54 -20.53
CA LYS A 170 4.30 8.97 -21.46
C LYS A 170 4.84 9.44 -22.83
N ALA A 171 6.12 9.77 -22.92
CA ALA A 171 6.78 10.08 -24.18
C ALA A 171 7.02 8.85 -25.08
N LYS A 172 7.06 7.64 -24.50
CA LYS A 172 7.41 6.41 -25.20
C LYS A 172 6.32 5.34 -25.12
N TYR A 173 5.58 5.31 -24.02
CA TYR A 173 4.65 4.25 -23.65
C TYR A 173 3.22 4.78 -23.51
N ARG A 174 2.26 3.91 -23.76
CA ARG A 174 0.83 4.27 -23.67
C ARG A 174 0.39 4.42 -22.21
N TRP A 175 0.87 3.57 -21.29
CA TRP A 175 0.39 3.45 -19.93
C TRP A 175 1.46 3.81 -18.90
N CYS A 176 1.04 4.53 -17.88
CA CYS A 176 1.88 4.88 -16.72
C CYS A 176 1.18 4.44 -15.44
N VAL A 177 1.84 3.56 -14.68
CA VAL A 177 1.41 3.08 -13.37
C VAL A 177 2.29 3.72 -12.30
N VAL A 178 1.68 4.22 -11.23
CA VAL A 178 2.39 4.62 -10.01
C VAL A 178 2.01 3.63 -8.91
N ALA A 179 2.97 2.82 -8.46
CA ALA A 179 2.83 2.02 -7.24
C ALA A 179 3.24 2.90 -6.06
N ALA A 180 2.28 3.24 -5.20
CA ALA A 180 2.48 4.15 -4.09
C ALA A 180 2.39 3.39 -2.77
N HIS A 181 3.48 3.39 -1.98
CA HIS A 181 3.48 2.80 -0.66
C HIS A 181 3.42 3.92 0.39
N GLY A 182 2.22 4.17 0.92
CA GLY A 182 1.96 5.25 1.88
C GLY A 182 0.48 5.49 2.12
N GLY A 183 0.18 6.35 3.06
CA GLY A 183 -1.16 6.65 3.52
C GLY A 183 -1.27 6.50 5.04
N GLU A 184 -2.47 6.33 5.51
CA GLU A 184 -2.80 6.23 6.93
C GLU A 184 -2.99 4.76 7.31
N GLU A 185 -2.11 4.23 8.18
CA GLU A 185 -2.25 2.86 8.69
C GLU A 185 -3.64 2.63 9.31
N PHE A 186 -4.23 1.48 8.97
CA PHE A 186 -5.51 0.99 9.49
C PHE A 186 -6.72 1.89 9.20
N SER A 187 -6.57 2.93 8.40
CA SER A 187 -7.70 3.69 7.88
C SER A 187 -8.38 2.92 6.74
N ALA A 188 -9.70 2.75 6.80
CA ALA A 188 -10.44 2.03 5.78
C ALA A 188 -10.73 2.85 4.50
N MET A 189 -10.40 4.14 4.52
CA MET A 189 -10.43 5.04 3.35
C MET A 189 -9.27 6.03 3.48
N PRO A 190 -8.73 6.55 2.38
CA PRO A 190 -7.70 7.58 2.47
C PRO A 190 -8.25 8.83 3.16
N LEU A 191 -7.44 9.46 3.98
CA LEU A 191 -7.73 10.83 4.43
C LEU A 191 -7.48 11.83 3.29
N PRO A 192 -7.98 13.08 3.40
CA PRO A 192 -7.88 14.06 2.31
C PRO A 192 -6.46 14.27 1.78
N TYR A 193 -5.46 14.25 2.66
CA TYR A 193 -4.07 14.42 2.27
C TYR A 193 -3.59 13.33 1.31
N THR A 194 -3.82 12.07 1.64
CA THR A 194 -3.41 10.91 0.82
C THR A 194 -4.18 10.88 -0.50
N ARG A 195 -5.50 11.12 -0.45
CA ARG A 195 -6.32 11.23 -1.65
C ARG A 195 -5.80 12.32 -2.61
N ASP A 196 -5.54 13.52 -2.10
CA ASP A 196 -5.02 14.64 -2.88
C ASP A 196 -3.63 14.33 -3.47
N LYS A 197 -2.79 13.61 -2.73
CA LYS A 197 -1.48 13.17 -3.20
C LYS A 197 -1.60 12.25 -4.42
N TYR A 198 -2.46 11.24 -4.38
CA TYR A 198 -2.64 10.31 -5.49
C TYR A 198 -3.31 11.00 -6.70
N MET A 199 -4.24 11.94 -6.45
CA MET A 199 -4.81 12.79 -7.49
C MET A 199 -3.75 13.62 -8.24
N GLN A 200 -2.72 14.12 -7.54
CA GLN A 200 -1.62 14.84 -8.18
C GLN A 200 -0.87 13.97 -9.18
N TYR A 201 -0.64 12.68 -8.89
CA TYR A 201 0.01 11.76 -9.85
C TYR A 201 -0.82 11.59 -11.12
N LEU A 202 -2.14 11.43 -11.00
CA LEU A 202 -3.02 11.38 -12.19
C LEU A 202 -3.00 12.69 -13.00
N GLN A 203 -2.92 13.84 -12.32
CA GLN A 203 -2.80 15.15 -12.96
C GLN A 203 -1.46 15.32 -13.68
N MET A 204 -0.39 14.73 -13.19
CA MET A 204 0.93 14.70 -13.84
C MET A 204 0.97 13.81 -15.08
N GLY A 205 -0.03 12.94 -15.28
CA GLY A 205 -0.15 12.09 -16.47
C GLY A 205 -0.14 10.59 -16.20
N ALA A 206 -0.08 10.13 -14.95
CA ALA A 206 -0.30 8.73 -14.63
C ALA A 206 -1.71 8.29 -15.05
N ASP A 207 -1.86 7.02 -15.44
CA ASP A 207 -3.14 6.43 -15.82
C ASP A 207 -3.76 5.66 -14.66
N VAL A 208 -2.93 5.09 -13.77
CA VAL A 208 -3.39 4.40 -12.58
C VAL A 208 -2.41 4.56 -11.41
N VAL A 209 -2.96 4.66 -10.20
CA VAL A 209 -2.22 4.58 -8.94
C VAL A 209 -2.67 3.32 -8.21
N VAL A 210 -1.71 2.52 -7.74
CA VAL A 210 -1.94 1.34 -6.89
C VAL A 210 -1.28 1.57 -5.55
N GLY A 211 -2.09 1.69 -4.50
CA GLY A 211 -1.67 2.03 -3.15
C GLY A 211 -1.44 0.81 -2.26
N HIS A 212 -0.50 0.98 -1.31
CA HIS A 212 -0.05 0.03 -0.29
C HIS A 212 0.27 0.78 1.01
N HIS A 213 0.59 0.09 2.10
CA HIS A 213 0.95 0.61 3.42
C HIS A 213 -0.19 0.70 4.45
N PRO A 214 -1.44 1.06 4.14
CA PRO A 214 -2.48 1.09 5.17
C PRO A 214 -2.74 -0.26 5.86
N HIS A 215 -2.23 -1.38 5.35
CA HIS A 215 -2.41 -2.75 5.87
C HIS A 215 -3.86 -3.22 5.95
N VAL A 216 -4.78 -2.44 5.45
CA VAL A 216 -6.20 -2.77 5.31
C VAL A 216 -6.66 -2.39 3.90
N PRO A 217 -7.61 -3.13 3.30
CA PRO A 217 -8.17 -2.73 2.02
C PRO A 217 -8.90 -1.40 2.12
N GLU A 218 -8.72 -0.53 1.13
CA GLU A 218 -9.44 0.72 0.97
C GLU A 218 -10.27 0.73 -0.32
N ASN A 219 -11.08 1.77 -0.50
CA ASN A 219 -11.85 1.99 -1.70
C ASN A 219 -10.98 2.28 -2.93
N TYR A 220 -11.61 2.32 -4.09
CA TYR A 220 -10.99 2.84 -5.31
C TYR A 220 -11.83 3.98 -5.91
N GLU A 221 -11.22 4.78 -6.78
CA GLU A 221 -11.89 5.76 -7.63
C GLU A 221 -11.62 5.46 -9.10
N GLN A 222 -12.67 5.46 -9.90
CA GLN A 222 -12.60 5.37 -11.36
C GLN A 222 -13.12 6.67 -11.98
N PHE A 223 -12.29 7.27 -12.84
CA PHE A 223 -12.57 8.57 -13.45
C PHE A 223 -13.15 8.43 -14.85
N PRO A 224 -13.93 9.44 -15.32
CA PRO A 224 -14.55 9.39 -16.65
C PRO A 224 -13.58 9.26 -17.82
N ASP A 225 -12.33 9.70 -17.65
CA ASP A 225 -11.26 9.56 -18.65
C ASP A 225 -10.57 8.18 -18.65
N GLY A 226 -11.06 7.26 -17.81
CA GLY A 226 -10.57 5.90 -17.68
C GLY A 226 -9.39 5.72 -16.72
N LYS A 227 -8.94 6.78 -16.05
CA LYS A 227 -7.94 6.70 -15.00
C LYS A 227 -8.51 6.06 -13.73
N MET A 228 -7.64 5.50 -12.89
CA MET A 228 -8.05 4.83 -11.66
C MET A 228 -7.07 5.09 -10.52
N ILE A 229 -7.59 5.10 -9.29
CA ILE A 229 -6.82 5.04 -8.05
C ILE A 229 -7.36 3.89 -7.22
N PHE A 230 -6.50 2.96 -6.83
CA PHE A 230 -6.75 1.95 -5.81
C PHE A 230 -5.95 2.39 -4.58
N TYR A 231 -6.62 2.78 -3.50
CA TYR A 231 -5.94 3.46 -2.38
C TYR A 231 -5.12 2.51 -1.52
N SER A 232 -5.62 1.30 -1.25
CA SER A 232 -4.85 0.23 -0.61
C SER A 232 -5.40 -1.14 -0.98
N LEU A 233 -4.48 -2.08 -1.21
CA LEU A 233 -4.83 -3.49 -1.41
C LEU A 233 -4.83 -4.29 -0.09
N GLY A 234 -4.49 -3.68 1.04
CA GLY A 234 -4.36 -4.35 2.34
C GLY A 234 -3.18 -5.32 2.40
N ASN A 235 -3.25 -6.29 3.29
CA ASN A 235 -2.22 -7.31 3.44
C ASN A 235 -2.43 -8.49 2.48
N PHE A 236 -1.30 -9.08 2.04
CA PHE A 236 -1.31 -10.37 1.34
C PHE A 236 -0.61 -11.45 2.18
N ILE A 237 0.63 -11.22 2.60
CA ILE A 237 1.39 -12.08 3.51
C ILE A 237 1.97 -11.18 4.59
N PHE A 238 1.18 -10.78 5.56
CA PHE A 238 1.63 -9.87 6.62
C PHE A 238 0.79 -10.08 7.87
N ASP A 239 1.35 -10.72 8.91
CA ASP A 239 0.60 -10.99 10.13
C ASP A 239 1.51 -10.96 11.37
N THR A 240 1.44 -9.87 12.12
CA THR A 240 2.19 -9.63 13.36
C THR A 240 1.22 -9.41 14.53
N ASN A 241 1.74 -9.35 15.75
CA ASN A 241 0.93 -8.98 16.91
C ASN A 241 0.30 -7.59 16.74
N TYR A 242 1.04 -6.66 16.11
CA TYR A 242 0.56 -5.31 15.83
C TYR A 242 -0.60 -5.35 14.83
N GLN A 243 -0.46 -6.11 13.74
CA GLN A 243 -1.54 -6.31 12.78
C GLN A 243 -2.80 -6.93 13.42
N ARG A 244 -2.62 -7.95 14.28
CA ARG A 244 -3.73 -8.63 14.98
C ARG A 244 -4.47 -7.76 15.98
N ALA A 245 -3.88 -6.63 16.41
CA ALA A 245 -4.54 -5.65 17.26
C ALA A 245 -5.56 -4.79 16.52
N HIS A 246 -5.52 -4.79 15.18
CA HIS A 246 -6.38 -3.99 14.31
C HIS A 246 -7.35 -4.86 13.51
N ILE A 247 -8.52 -4.31 13.16
CA ILE A 247 -9.50 -5.01 12.32
C ILE A 247 -9.11 -4.91 10.85
N TYR A 248 -9.57 -5.88 10.04
CA TYR A 248 -9.37 -5.99 8.60
C TYR A 248 -7.93 -6.22 8.13
N THR A 249 -6.95 -6.35 9.03
CA THR A 249 -5.55 -6.62 8.70
C THR A 249 -5.29 -8.07 8.25
N ASP A 250 -6.28 -8.93 8.39
CA ASP A 250 -6.29 -10.30 7.88
C ASP A 250 -6.96 -10.41 6.49
N THR A 251 -7.33 -9.28 5.89
CA THR A 251 -7.95 -9.22 4.57
C THR A 251 -7.12 -8.43 3.59
N GLY A 252 -7.20 -8.78 2.32
CA GLY A 252 -6.54 -8.07 1.25
C GLY A 252 -7.26 -8.23 -0.09
N VAL A 253 -6.70 -7.62 -1.12
CA VAL A 253 -7.21 -7.65 -2.48
C VAL A 253 -6.09 -8.03 -3.43
N LEU A 254 -6.35 -9.00 -4.30
CA LEU A 254 -5.55 -9.24 -5.50
C LEU A 254 -6.16 -8.42 -6.64
N LEU A 255 -5.38 -7.51 -7.18
CA LEU A 255 -5.80 -6.62 -8.26
C LEU A 255 -5.10 -7.02 -9.57
N LYS A 256 -5.85 -7.44 -10.58
CA LYS A 256 -5.32 -7.72 -11.92
C LYS A 256 -5.68 -6.57 -12.86
N LEU A 257 -4.70 -5.73 -13.19
CA LEU A 257 -4.83 -4.71 -14.22
C LEU A 257 -4.70 -5.34 -15.60
N ILE A 258 -5.58 -4.95 -16.52
CA ILE A 258 -5.67 -5.50 -17.88
C ILE A 258 -5.48 -4.37 -18.87
N PHE A 259 -4.37 -4.41 -19.59
CA PHE A 259 -3.97 -3.41 -20.54
C PHE A 259 -4.19 -3.88 -21.97
N THR A 260 -4.80 -3.04 -22.76
CA THR A 260 -4.77 -3.11 -24.22
C THR A 260 -4.19 -1.79 -24.75
N ARG A 261 -3.99 -1.66 -26.06
CA ARG A 261 -3.53 -0.39 -26.60
C ARG A 261 -4.48 0.78 -26.30
N ASP A 262 -5.78 0.50 -26.20
CA ASP A 262 -6.83 1.53 -26.18
C ASP A 262 -7.57 1.60 -24.84
N LYS A 263 -7.51 0.56 -24.01
CA LYS A 263 -8.28 0.45 -22.77
C LYS A 263 -7.44 -0.13 -21.64
N LEU A 264 -7.58 0.45 -20.45
CA LEU A 264 -7.23 -0.10 -19.16
C LEU A 264 -8.51 -0.58 -18.48
N ASP A 265 -8.47 -1.81 -17.97
CA ASP A 265 -9.54 -2.47 -17.23
C ASP A 265 -8.96 -3.21 -16.03
N PHE A 266 -9.77 -3.77 -15.15
CA PHE A 266 -9.29 -4.57 -14.04
C PHE A 266 -10.24 -5.70 -13.66
N GLU A 267 -9.68 -6.71 -13.02
CA GLU A 267 -10.37 -7.74 -12.24
C GLU A 267 -9.80 -7.73 -10.83
N ALA A 268 -10.63 -8.01 -9.82
CA ALA A 268 -10.19 -8.08 -8.44
C ALA A 268 -10.88 -9.21 -7.70
N THR A 269 -10.19 -9.80 -6.72
CA THR A 269 -10.76 -10.75 -5.77
C THR A 269 -10.23 -10.47 -4.37
N GLY A 270 -11.04 -10.74 -3.36
CA GLY A 270 -10.58 -10.67 -1.97
C GLY A 270 -9.72 -11.87 -1.60
N ILE A 271 -8.87 -11.68 -0.62
CA ILE A 271 -8.16 -12.75 0.10
C ILE A 271 -8.36 -12.63 1.59
N GLN A 272 -8.18 -13.76 2.28
CA GLN A 272 -8.19 -13.85 3.73
C GLN A 272 -6.91 -14.55 4.19
N ILE A 273 -6.21 -13.97 5.16
CA ILE A 273 -5.21 -14.65 5.96
C ILE A 273 -5.94 -15.48 7.02
N ILE A 274 -5.93 -16.79 6.89
CA ILE A 274 -6.58 -17.71 7.86
C ILE A 274 -5.67 -17.84 9.07
N ARG A 275 -5.89 -16.99 10.05
CA ARG A 275 -5.11 -16.94 11.30
C ARG A 275 -5.27 -18.23 12.11
N GLY A 276 -4.15 -18.73 12.62
CA GLY A 276 -4.08 -20.02 13.32
C GLY A 276 -3.62 -21.16 12.42
N GLU A 277 -3.88 -21.10 11.12
CA GLU A 277 -3.33 -21.98 10.09
C GLU A 277 -2.20 -21.29 9.33
N GLU A 278 -2.21 -19.96 9.34
CA GLU A 278 -1.27 -19.09 8.60
C GLU A 278 -1.22 -19.46 7.11
N HIS A 279 -2.40 -19.45 6.52
CA HIS A 279 -2.70 -19.86 5.15
C HIS A 279 -3.46 -18.72 4.45
N ILE A 280 -3.27 -18.56 3.14
CA ILE A 280 -3.91 -17.53 2.33
C ILE A 280 -4.95 -18.18 1.42
N ASP A 281 -6.20 -17.76 1.55
CA ASP A 281 -7.30 -18.25 0.71
C ASP A 281 -8.03 -17.09 0.01
N LEU A 282 -8.77 -17.44 -1.05
CA LEU A 282 -9.69 -16.49 -1.67
C LEU A 282 -10.85 -16.17 -0.73
N ALA A 283 -11.30 -14.93 -0.79
CA ALA A 283 -12.45 -14.43 -0.05
C ALA A 283 -13.30 -13.52 -0.95
N PRO A 284 -14.55 -13.22 -0.57
CA PRO A 284 -15.29 -12.15 -1.21
C PRO A 284 -14.53 -10.82 -1.09
N LEU A 285 -14.69 -9.94 -2.09
CA LEU A 285 -14.17 -8.58 -1.99
C LEU A 285 -14.74 -7.90 -0.74
N PRO A 286 -13.90 -7.19 0.05
CA PRO A 286 -14.39 -6.38 1.15
C PRO A 286 -15.39 -5.33 0.68
N ASP A 287 -16.45 -5.07 1.44
CA ASP A 287 -17.48 -4.08 1.08
C ASP A 287 -16.91 -2.68 0.82
N ILE A 288 -15.76 -2.34 1.44
CA ILE A 288 -15.05 -1.09 1.22
C ILE A 288 -14.40 -1.02 -0.16
N PHE A 289 -13.97 -2.15 -0.74
CA PHE A 289 -13.35 -2.17 -2.05
C PHE A 289 -14.38 -1.96 -3.15
N THR A 290 -14.85 -0.72 -3.24
CA THR A 290 -15.87 -0.27 -4.20
C THR A 290 -15.49 1.10 -4.78
N ASN A 291 -16.06 1.44 -5.95
CA ASN A 291 -15.85 2.78 -6.51
C ASN A 291 -16.58 3.83 -5.66
N ILE A 292 -15.83 4.76 -5.09
CA ILE A 292 -16.34 5.88 -4.30
C ILE A 292 -15.90 7.19 -4.97
N PRO A 293 -16.73 7.77 -5.86
CA PRO A 293 -16.40 9.03 -6.51
C PRO A 293 -16.41 10.20 -5.51
N ALA A 294 -15.87 11.34 -5.93
CA ALA A 294 -15.60 12.50 -5.08
C ALA A 294 -16.81 12.97 -4.24
N GLU A 295 -18.01 12.98 -4.81
CA GLU A 295 -19.22 13.36 -4.08
C GLU A 295 -19.61 12.34 -2.99
N GLU A 296 -19.44 11.04 -3.24
CA GLU A 296 -19.70 10.00 -2.23
C GLU A 296 -18.58 10.00 -1.18
N TYR A 297 -17.32 10.21 -1.59
CA TYR A 297 -16.21 10.39 -0.67
C TYR A 297 -16.46 11.54 0.29
N ALA A 298 -16.92 12.70 -0.20
CA ALA A 298 -17.21 13.86 0.65
C ALA A 298 -18.29 13.58 1.71
N LEU A 299 -19.24 12.68 1.43
CA LEU A 299 -20.25 12.26 2.41
C LEU A 299 -19.66 11.32 3.48
N LEU A 300 -18.76 10.41 3.08
CA LEU A 300 -18.17 9.39 3.95
C LEU A 300 -16.96 9.91 4.75
N ALA A 301 -16.24 10.88 4.23
CA ALA A 301 -15.01 11.40 4.83
C ALA A 301 -15.15 11.83 6.31
N PRO A 302 -16.27 12.44 6.76
CA PRO A 302 -16.44 12.73 8.18
C PRO A 302 -16.47 11.49 9.07
N LEU A 303 -17.16 10.41 8.64
CA LEU A 303 -17.19 9.15 9.39
C LEU A 303 -15.84 8.47 9.39
N ASN A 304 -15.14 8.46 8.24
CA ASN A 304 -13.80 7.91 8.13
C ASN A 304 -12.81 8.66 9.04
N ALA A 305 -12.84 9.99 9.02
CA ALA A 305 -12.01 10.81 9.91
C ALA A 305 -12.26 10.51 11.39
N LYS A 306 -13.54 10.30 11.77
CA LYS A 306 -13.89 9.89 13.13
C LYS A 306 -13.34 8.51 13.47
N ALA A 307 -13.52 7.52 12.59
CA ALA A 307 -13.02 6.17 12.79
C ALA A 307 -11.47 6.17 12.92
N PHE A 308 -10.78 6.92 12.06
CA PHE A 308 -9.35 7.09 12.13
C PHE A 308 -8.89 7.68 13.48
N LEU A 309 -9.52 8.76 13.96
CA LEU A 309 -9.17 9.35 15.26
C LEU A 309 -9.38 8.41 16.44
N GLU A 310 -10.43 7.59 16.41
CA GLU A 310 -10.66 6.59 17.46
C GLU A 310 -9.62 5.47 17.42
N GLU A 311 -9.22 5.04 16.23
CA GLU A 311 -8.18 4.03 16.05
C GLU A 311 -6.81 4.56 16.47
N ASP A 312 -6.47 5.78 16.07
CA ASP A 312 -5.23 6.46 16.47
C ASP A 312 -5.13 6.61 18.00
N LYS A 313 -6.20 7.07 18.65
CA LYS A 313 -6.27 7.11 20.11
C LYS A 313 -6.06 5.74 20.76
N ARG A 314 -6.68 4.70 20.20
CA ARG A 314 -6.56 3.34 20.71
C ARG A 314 -5.13 2.84 20.62
N THR A 315 -4.45 3.09 19.50
CA THR A 315 -3.04 2.74 19.28
C THR A 315 -2.13 3.49 20.22
N MET A 316 -2.29 4.80 20.33
CA MET A 316 -1.46 5.64 21.21
C MET A 316 -1.64 5.32 22.69
N ARG A 317 -2.80 4.83 23.12
CA ARG A 317 -3.01 4.36 24.49
C ARG A 317 -2.10 3.18 24.89
N TYR A 318 -1.60 2.43 23.92
CA TYR A 318 -0.61 1.38 24.19
C TYR A 318 0.83 1.89 24.28
N LEU A 319 1.10 3.06 23.68
CA LEU A 319 2.44 3.63 23.63
C LEU A 319 2.65 4.70 24.70
N GLU A 320 1.56 5.30 25.20
CA GLU A 320 1.60 6.47 26.08
C GLU A 320 1.02 6.21 27.47
N PRO A 321 1.51 6.97 28.51
CA PRO A 321 1.08 6.83 29.87
C PRO A 321 -0.41 7.13 30.10
N GLU A 322 -0.90 6.78 31.29
CA GLU A 322 -2.28 6.95 31.76
C GLU A 322 -2.90 8.36 31.53
N GLN A 323 -2.07 9.39 31.29
CA GLN A 323 -2.54 10.75 31.07
C GLN A 323 -3.50 10.89 29.88
N PHE A 324 -3.43 9.99 28.89
CA PHE A 324 -4.31 10.02 27.72
C PHE A 324 -5.60 9.20 27.88
N LEU A 325 -5.67 8.35 28.88
CA LEU A 325 -6.82 7.47 29.07
C LEU A 325 -8.15 8.22 29.27
N ASN A 326 -8.09 9.46 29.74
CA ASN A 326 -9.25 10.28 30.05
C ASN A 326 -9.33 11.59 29.24
N CYS A 327 -8.45 11.80 28.23
CA CYS A 327 -8.51 13.00 27.42
C CYS A 327 -9.74 13.02 26.50
N THR A 328 -10.27 14.21 26.25
CA THR A 328 -11.27 14.43 25.22
C THR A 328 -10.63 14.40 23.82
N ASP A 329 -11.45 14.39 22.77
CA ASP A 329 -10.96 14.49 21.40
C ASP A 329 -10.22 15.79 21.14
N GLU A 330 -10.69 16.89 21.75
CA GLU A 330 -10.05 18.21 21.66
C GLU A 330 -8.69 18.21 22.36
N ASP A 331 -8.59 17.64 23.55
CA ASP A 331 -7.31 17.51 24.29
C ASP A 331 -6.32 16.67 23.48
N TRP A 332 -6.78 15.58 22.84
CA TRP A 332 -5.98 14.72 21.98
C TRP A 332 -5.43 15.50 20.78
N VAL A 333 -6.30 16.17 20.03
CA VAL A 333 -5.90 16.95 18.85
C VAL A 333 -4.93 18.07 19.23
N GLN A 334 -5.20 18.77 20.34
CA GLN A 334 -4.32 19.83 20.83
C GLN A 334 -2.94 19.28 21.20
N TYR A 335 -2.88 18.20 21.94
CA TYR A 335 -1.64 17.54 22.33
C TYR A 335 -0.86 17.07 21.10
N PHE A 336 -1.51 16.37 20.20
CA PHE A 336 -0.88 15.82 19.00
C PHE A 336 -0.32 16.95 18.10
N THR A 337 -1.10 18.00 17.90
CA THR A 337 -0.68 19.16 17.09
C THR A 337 0.53 19.88 17.70
N GLN A 338 0.62 19.94 19.03
CA GLN A 338 1.74 20.58 19.73
C GLN A 338 3.01 19.72 19.76
N HIS A 339 2.89 18.42 19.81
CA HIS A 339 3.99 17.48 20.04
C HIS A 339 4.32 16.58 18.85
N ILE A 340 3.68 16.80 17.71
CA ILE A 340 3.87 15.95 16.51
C ILE A 340 5.33 15.86 16.05
N SER A 341 6.13 16.91 16.30
CA SER A 341 7.56 16.94 15.99
C SER A 341 8.42 16.13 16.98
N ASP A 342 7.89 15.89 18.19
CA ASP A 342 8.61 15.24 19.28
C ASP A 342 8.35 13.73 19.29
N TYR A 343 7.29 13.28 18.61
CA TYR A 343 6.93 11.89 18.47
C TYR A 343 7.22 11.41 17.05
N TYR A 344 7.85 10.26 16.95
CA TYR A 344 7.83 9.48 15.73
C TYR A 344 6.38 9.03 15.49
N SER A 345 5.63 9.87 14.81
CA SER A 345 4.27 9.57 14.40
C SER A 345 4.26 9.20 12.93
N PRO A 346 3.73 8.05 12.54
CA PRO A 346 3.49 7.74 11.14
C PRO A 346 2.58 8.79 10.47
N TYR A 347 1.89 9.60 11.26
CA TYR A 347 0.95 10.65 10.81
C TYR A 347 1.49 12.07 10.94
N ALA A 348 2.80 12.26 11.06
CA ALA A 348 3.43 13.58 11.22
C ALA A 348 3.12 14.59 10.09
N HIS A 349 2.68 14.09 8.92
CA HIS A 349 2.26 14.91 7.79
C HIS A 349 0.81 15.38 7.87
N MET A 350 0.01 14.88 8.82
CA MET A 350 -1.42 15.21 8.92
C MET A 350 -1.66 16.48 9.71
N ASP A 351 -2.64 17.23 9.22
CA ASP A 351 -3.19 18.37 9.97
C ASP A 351 -4.43 17.90 10.74
N TYR A 352 -4.23 17.53 11.99
CA TYR A 352 -5.32 17.13 12.90
C TYR A 352 -6.34 18.26 13.09
N GLY A 353 -5.94 19.53 12.92
CA GLY A 353 -6.86 20.66 12.90
C GLY A 353 -7.84 20.63 11.72
N VAL A 354 -7.52 19.91 10.65
CA VAL A 354 -8.43 19.63 9.52
C VAL A 354 -9.25 18.37 9.79
N ILE A 355 -8.63 17.32 10.31
CA ILE A 355 -9.27 15.99 10.51
C ILE A 355 -10.33 16.06 11.61
N TYR A 356 -10.06 16.72 12.73
CA TYR A 356 -10.99 16.79 13.84
C TYR A 356 -12.31 17.50 13.50
N PRO A 357 -12.32 18.74 12.91
CA PRO A 357 -13.58 19.36 12.46
C PRO A 357 -14.31 18.54 11.39
N LEU A 358 -13.58 17.78 10.56
CA LEU A 358 -14.21 16.88 9.60
C LEU A 358 -14.92 15.74 10.32
N ALA A 359 -14.29 15.10 11.31
CA ALA A 359 -14.88 14.02 12.09
C ALA A 359 -16.13 14.43 12.86
N GLN A 360 -16.20 15.67 13.36
CA GLN A 360 -17.37 16.22 14.06
C GLN A 360 -18.64 16.25 13.19
N LYS A 361 -18.50 16.31 11.86
CA LYS A 361 -19.62 16.30 10.91
C LYS A 361 -20.24 14.91 10.71
N ALA A 362 -19.65 13.85 11.25
CA ALA A 362 -20.15 12.48 11.03
C ALA A 362 -21.59 12.25 11.52
N ALA A 363 -22.02 12.97 12.59
CA ALA A 363 -23.36 12.86 13.12
C ALA A 363 -24.44 13.46 12.19
N ASP A 364 -24.05 14.43 11.33
CA ASP A 364 -24.96 15.17 10.47
C ASP A 364 -25.21 14.47 9.12
N ASN A 365 -24.44 13.41 8.81
CA ASN A 365 -24.51 12.72 7.53
C ASN A 365 -25.70 11.73 7.51
N THR A 366 -26.59 11.93 6.54
CA THR A 366 -27.72 11.03 6.28
C THR A 366 -27.54 10.36 4.91
N TRP A 367 -27.44 9.02 4.87
CA TRP A 367 -27.26 8.25 3.64
C TRP A 367 -28.40 7.28 3.42
N GLN A 368 -28.92 7.25 2.20
CA GLN A 368 -30.06 6.40 1.84
C GLN A 368 -29.75 5.41 0.69
N GLN A 369 -28.51 5.36 0.21
CA GLN A 369 -28.12 4.44 -0.86
C GLN A 369 -27.52 3.16 -0.27
N SER A 370 -27.94 2.00 -0.77
CA SER A 370 -27.53 0.69 -0.20
C SER A 370 -26.02 0.46 -0.20
N LYS A 371 -25.31 0.97 -1.22
CA LYS A 371 -23.84 0.90 -1.28
C LYS A 371 -23.19 1.72 -0.16
N LEU A 372 -23.61 2.97 0.01
CA LEU A 372 -23.06 3.85 1.05
C LEU A 372 -23.39 3.33 2.46
N GLU A 373 -24.56 2.71 2.66
CA GLU A 373 -24.89 2.07 3.93
C GLU A 373 -23.98 0.89 4.27
N LYS A 374 -23.55 0.10 3.28
CA LYS A 374 -22.57 -0.97 3.51
C LYS A 374 -21.20 -0.42 3.88
N VAL A 375 -20.72 0.59 3.15
CA VAL A 375 -19.45 1.27 3.47
C VAL A 375 -19.50 1.94 4.83
N LYS A 376 -20.60 2.62 5.15
CA LYS A 376 -20.85 3.20 6.47
C LYS A 376 -20.76 2.14 7.57
N ALA A 377 -21.45 1.00 7.38
CA ALA A 377 -21.40 -0.10 8.34
C ALA A 377 -19.99 -0.69 8.49
N TYR A 378 -19.21 -0.72 7.42
CA TYR A 378 -17.81 -1.13 7.45
C TYR A 378 -16.95 -0.16 8.28
N LEU A 379 -17.07 1.16 8.04
CA LEU A 379 -16.37 2.19 8.81
C LEU A 379 -16.79 2.21 10.29
N GLN A 380 -18.08 2.01 10.59
CA GLN A 380 -18.59 2.01 11.95
C GLN A 380 -18.06 0.86 12.83
N LYS A 381 -17.50 -0.20 12.24
CA LYS A 381 -16.88 -1.28 13.03
C LYS A 381 -15.57 -0.84 13.69
N GLN A 382 -14.96 0.25 13.26
CA GLN A 382 -13.79 0.83 13.88
C GLN A 382 -14.13 1.71 15.10
N LEU A 383 -15.37 2.15 15.23
CA LEU A 383 -15.87 2.94 16.37
C LEU A 383 -16.30 2.04 17.54
#